data_0c5cb692c86fd6cbaf171a4be6af6f20
#
_entry.id   0c5cb692c86fd6cbaf171a4be6af6f20
#
_cell.length_a   1.000
_cell.length_b   1.000
_cell.length_c   1.000
_cell.angle_alpha   90.00
_cell.angle_beta   90.00
_cell.angle_gamma   90.00
#
_symmetry.space_group_name_H-M   'P 1'
#
loop_
_entity.id
_entity.type
_entity.pdbx_description
1 polymer ?
#
loop_
_entity_poly.entity_id
_entity_poly.type
_entity_poly.pdbx_seq_one_letter_code
_entity_poly.pdbx_strand_id
1 'polypeptide(L)'
;MTDFVRTASRLDVGKRVNYSFGLVLGVDEFRQEQYHVLAKFQRHNRQLHGFGTVWGLKVSVPAAATPADLEVRVEPGFAITPGGHEICVPARMCAKLNAWLGRNADALATLFGAPPFPVSLCVLLYYRENETDTVPIPGEPCRSDDEVLAPSRIADSFEIKLAVDGAPTSPPMGLPDALVLCQPPSLTRRAEEAFGVFWQHVKVGGGGMSDQDLHDQVLRLADPTSLDAGWPGNLGSAMQITPAQVELGLRTWALEVLPLLQATTPDCPCGPDESARSVLLGRLDLQWDGTVASGVTVDESGRPILLSTRAAQEWLSGGGPTWT
;
A
#
# COMPACT_ATOMS: atom_id res chain seq x y z
N MET A 1 -21.85 43.76 13.64
CA MET A 1 -21.85 42.31 13.83
C MET A 1 -20.75 41.77 12.93
N THR A 2 -19.56 41.60 13.46
CA THR A 2 -18.38 41.15 12.70
C THR A 2 -18.49 39.62 12.57
N ASP A 3 -18.71 39.17 11.32
CA ASP A 3 -18.63 37.77 10.97
C ASP A 3 -17.24 37.21 11.36
N PHE A 4 -17.18 36.46 12.42
CA PHE A 4 -16.05 35.56 12.69
C PHE A 4 -16.11 34.45 11.66
N VAL A 5 -15.53 34.65 10.50
CA VAL A 5 -15.17 33.55 9.59
C VAL A 5 -14.14 32.70 10.33
N ARG A 6 -14.59 31.62 10.95
CA ARG A 6 -13.75 30.58 11.50
C ARG A 6 -12.99 29.95 10.34
N THR A 7 -11.79 30.43 10.07
CA THR A 7 -10.86 29.74 9.20
C THR A 7 -10.56 28.40 9.88
N ALA A 8 -11.05 27.29 9.33
CA ALA A 8 -10.75 25.96 9.84
C ALA A 8 -9.23 25.87 10.01
N SER A 9 -8.75 25.73 11.23
CA SER A 9 -7.34 25.61 11.51
C SER A 9 -6.81 24.36 10.80
N ARG A 10 -5.85 24.56 9.89
CA ARG A 10 -5.21 23.45 9.19
C ARG A 10 -4.52 22.56 10.25
N LEU A 11 -4.89 21.29 10.31
CA LEU A 11 -4.29 20.32 11.22
C LEU A 11 -2.77 20.23 10.96
N ASP A 12 -1.99 20.22 12.03
CA ASP A 12 -0.51 20.23 11.97
C ASP A 12 0.06 19.06 12.77
N VAL A 13 0.75 18.15 12.07
CA VAL A 13 1.39 16.96 12.67
C VAL A 13 2.42 17.33 13.74
N GLY A 14 3.08 18.49 13.60
CA GLY A 14 4.10 18.96 14.54
C GLY A 14 3.54 19.55 15.83
N LYS A 15 2.23 19.83 15.90
CA LYS A 15 1.61 20.50 17.04
C LYS A 15 0.66 19.58 17.79
N ARG A 16 0.72 19.65 19.09
CA ARG A 16 -0.25 19.05 20.01
C ARG A 16 -0.91 20.14 20.87
N VAL A 17 -2.08 19.85 21.40
CA VAL A 17 -2.76 20.79 22.29
C VAL A 17 -1.95 20.97 23.59
N ASN A 18 -1.75 22.21 23.99
CA ASN A 18 -1.13 22.54 25.27
C ASN A 18 -2.23 22.83 26.29
N TYR A 19 -2.59 21.82 27.08
CA TYR A 19 -3.62 21.95 28.08
C TYR A 19 -3.15 22.88 29.26
N SER A 20 -3.78 24.02 29.37
CA SER A 20 -3.53 24.97 30.45
C SER A 20 -4.83 25.34 31.17
N PHE A 21 -4.72 25.72 32.46
CA PHE A 21 -5.89 26.13 33.24
C PHE A 21 -6.60 27.32 32.59
N GLY A 22 -7.92 27.20 32.40
CA GLY A 22 -8.75 28.23 31.75
C GLY A 22 -8.82 28.13 30.23
N LEU A 23 -8.12 27.18 29.55
CA LEU A 23 -8.27 26.93 28.13
C LEU A 23 -9.66 26.36 27.85
N VAL A 24 -10.38 26.97 26.90
CA VAL A 24 -11.63 26.44 26.39
C VAL A 24 -11.30 25.48 25.22
N LEU A 25 -11.73 24.22 25.34
CA LEU A 25 -11.53 23.20 24.32
C LEU A 25 -12.75 23.11 23.39
N GLY A 26 -12.52 23.28 22.12
CA GLY A 26 -13.51 23.05 21.07
C GLY A 26 -13.20 21.80 20.27
N VAL A 27 -13.99 21.57 19.22
CA VAL A 27 -13.81 20.43 18.31
C VAL A 27 -12.44 20.46 17.61
N ASP A 28 -11.93 21.67 17.32
CA ASP A 28 -10.65 21.84 16.60
C ASP A 28 -9.47 21.38 17.47
N GLU A 29 -9.50 21.65 18.79
CA GLU A 29 -8.47 21.20 19.72
C GLU A 29 -8.46 19.67 19.85
N PHE A 30 -9.64 19.04 19.96
CA PHE A 30 -9.73 17.58 19.99
C PHE A 30 -9.29 16.93 18.67
N ARG A 31 -9.66 17.49 17.54
CA ARG A 31 -9.20 17.01 16.22
C ARG A 31 -7.70 17.15 16.06
N GLN A 32 -7.12 18.28 16.49
CA GLN A 32 -5.68 18.51 16.44
C GLN A 32 -4.92 17.48 17.28
N GLU A 33 -5.41 17.17 18.49
CA GLU A 33 -4.79 16.18 19.36
C GLU A 33 -4.82 14.77 18.77
N GLN A 34 -5.98 14.33 18.29
CA GLN A 34 -6.13 13.04 17.62
C GLN A 34 -5.23 12.95 16.38
N TYR A 35 -5.23 13.98 15.56
CA TYR A 35 -4.42 14.03 14.34
C TYR A 35 -2.93 13.93 14.65
N HIS A 36 -2.45 14.65 15.67
CA HIS A 36 -1.04 14.59 16.08
C HIS A 36 -0.61 13.16 16.47
N VAL A 37 -1.43 12.47 17.26
CA VAL A 37 -1.13 11.11 17.72
C VAL A 37 -1.17 10.12 16.56
N LEU A 38 -2.25 10.13 15.76
CA LEU A 38 -2.44 9.22 14.63
C LEU A 38 -1.35 9.41 13.56
N ALA A 39 -1.05 10.65 13.20
CA ALA A 39 -0.04 10.94 12.18
C ALA A 39 1.37 10.55 12.64
N LYS A 40 1.70 10.69 13.92
CA LYS A 40 2.97 10.19 14.48
C LYS A 40 3.05 8.68 14.46
N PHE A 41 1.96 8.00 14.82
CA PHE A 41 1.89 6.54 14.79
C PHE A 41 2.02 5.99 13.36
N GLN A 42 1.30 6.57 12.40
CA GLN A 42 1.42 6.22 10.99
C GLN A 42 2.84 6.49 10.46
N ARG A 43 3.47 7.61 10.85
CA ARG A 43 4.87 7.89 10.50
C ARG A 43 5.82 6.84 11.10
N HIS A 44 5.61 6.45 12.36
CA HIS A 44 6.38 5.38 13.02
C HIS A 44 6.29 4.08 12.23
N ASN A 45 5.08 3.64 11.88
CA ASN A 45 4.86 2.44 11.10
C ASN A 45 5.64 2.49 9.76
N ARG A 46 5.48 3.57 8.99
CA ARG A 46 6.16 3.74 7.70
C ARG A 46 7.67 3.76 7.79
N GLN A 47 8.21 4.55 8.72
CA GLN A 47 9.64 4.80 8.77
C GLN A 47 10.44 3.65 9.40
N LEU A 48 9.86 2.92 10.35
CA LEU A 48 10.55 1.86 11.08
C LEU A 48 10.18 0.45 10.63
N HIS A 49 8.96 0.26 10.13
CA HIS A 49 8.48 -1.06 9.72
C HIS A 49 8.28 -1.18 8.21
N GLY A 50 7.97 -0.08 7.51
CA GLY A 50 7.57 -0.12 6.11
C GLY A 50 6.09 -0.51 5.96
N PHE A 51 5.73 -1.19 4.85
CA PHE A 51 4.35 -1.59 4.56
C PHE A 51 4.31 -3.00 3.97
N GLY A 52 3.16 -3.64 4.07
CA GLY A 52 2.91 -4.97 3.53
C GLY A 52 2.13 -5.87 4.47
N THR A 53 2.01 -7.13 4.09
CA THR A 53 1.39 -8.17 4.91
C THR A 53 2.31 -8.54 6.07
N VAL A 54 1.80 -8.45 7.29
CA VAL A 54 2.52 -8.86 8.51
C VAL A 54 2.29 -10.36 8.78
N TRP A 55 1.04 -10.82 8.64
CA TRP A 55 0.69 -12.24 8.74
C TRP A 55 -0.66 -12.51 8.04
N GLY A 56 -0.87 -13.77 7.62
CA GLY A 56 -2.12 -14.21 7.01
C GLY A 56 -2.41 -13.61 5.64
N LEU A 57 -3.65 -13.24 5.38
CA LEU A 57 -4.16 -12.63 4.15
C LEU A 57 -3.89 -13.45 2.89
N LYS A 58 -3.77 -14.78 3.01
CA LYS A 58 -3.55 -15.66 1.86
C LYS A 58 -4.70 -15.54 0.88
N VAL A 59 -4.37 -15.35 -0.40
CA VAL A 59 -5.34 -15.33 -1.49
C VAL A 59 -5.46 -16.74 -2.09
N SER A 60 -6.66 -17.17 -2.37
CA SER A 60 -6.91 -18.45 -3.02
C SER A 60 -8.17 -18.41 -3.88
N VAL A 61 -8.19 -19.23 -4.92
CA VAL A 61 -9.36 -19.46 -5.77
C VAL A 61 -9.58 -20.97 -5.84
N PRO A 62 -10.35 -21.54 -4.89
CA PRO A 62 -10.57 -22.99 -4.88
C PRO A 62 -11.42 -23.42 -6.07
N ALA A 63 -11.24 -24.66 -6.50
CA ALA A 63 -12.07 -25.27 -7.51
C ALA A 63 -13.55 -25.20 -7.11
N ALA A 64 -14.40 -24.74 -8.03
CA ALA A 64 -15.83 -24.60 -7.82
C ALA A 64 -16.59 -25.68 -8.56
N ALA A 65 -17.72 -26.12 -7.98
CA ALA A 65 -18.60 -27.12 -8.61
C ALA A 65 -19.31 -26.56 -9.85
N THR A 66 -19.62 -25.25 -9.82
CA THR A 66 -20.21 -24.54 -10.94
C THR A 66 -19.44 -23.23 -11.20
N PRO A 67 -19.43 -22.70 -12.42
CA PRO A 67 -18.80 -21.41 -12.70
C PRO A 67 -19.34 -20.27 -11.82
N ALA A 68 -20.63 -20.30 -11.46
CA ALA A 68 -21.24 -19.31 -10.58
C ALA A 68 -20.66 -19.31 -9.15
N ASP A 69 -20.08 -20.44 -8.72
CA ASP A 69 -19.52 -20.59 -7.38
C ASP A 69 -18.02 -20.27 -7.31
N LEU A 70 -17.42 -19.87 -8.42
CA LEU A 70 -16.00 -19.50 -8.45
C LEU A 70 -15.78 -18.25 -7.58
N GLU A 71 -14.99 -18.41 -6.52
CA GLU A 71 -14.76 -17.39 -5.51
C GLU A 71 -13.27 -17.07 -5.35
N VAL A 72 -12.96 -15.79 -5.25
CA VAL A 72 -11.71 -15.31 -4.68
C VAL A 72 -11.87 -15.28 -3.17
N ARG A 73 -10.97 -15.91 -2.44
CA ARG A 73 -10.97 -15.95 -0.97
C ARG A 73 -9.71 -15.29 -0.43
N VAL A 74 -9.89 -14.49 0.62
CA VAL A 74 -8.81 -13.89 1.38
C VAL A 74 -8.94 -14.36 2.83
N GLU A 75 -7.90 -15.02 3.34
CA GLU A 75 -7.89 -15.52 4.72
C GLU A 75 -7.70 -14.38 5.72
N PRO A 76 -8.04 -14.61 7.02
CA PRO A 76 -7.76 -13.63 8.07
C PRO A 76 -6.29 -13.23 8.11
N GLY A 77 -6.03 -11.97 8.56
CA GLY A 77 -4.66 -11.52 8.69
C GLY A 77 -4.54 -10.04 8.99
N PHE A 78 -3.30 -9.55 8.91
CA PHE A 78 -2.94 -8.20 9.29
C PHE A 78 -1.93 -7.60 8.29
N ALA A 79 -2.14 -6.34 7.94
CA ALA A 79 -1.26 -5.60 7.05
C ALA A 79 -1.07 -4.16 7.52
N ILE A 80 0.01 -3.53 7.07
CA ILE A 80 0.28 -2.10 7.18
C ILE A 80 0.31 -1.52 5.78
N THR A 81 -0.43 -0.44 5.55
CA THR A 81 -0.47 0.25 4.25
C THR A 81 0.76 1.13 4.04
N PRO A 82 1.07 1.57 2.81
CA PRO A 82 2.11 2.57 2.55
C PRO A 82 1.89 3.89 3.30
N GLY A 83 0.64 4.24 3.63
CA GLY A 83 0.28 5.37 4.49
C GLY A 83 0.55 5.14 5.99
N GLY A 84 0.89 3.92 6.40
CA GLY A 84 1.12 3.54 7.79
C GLY A 84 -0.15 3.15 8.56
N HIS A 85 -1.29 2.99 7.87
CA HIS A 85 -2.53 2.52 8.49
C HIS A 85 -2.46 1.01 8.72
N GLU A 86 -2.98 0.58 9.85
CA GLU A 86 -3.12 -0.83 10.20
C GLU A 86 -4.45 -1.37 9.68
N ILE A 87 -4.42 -2.57 9.10
CA ILE A 87 -5.62 -3.25 8.64
C ILE A 87 -5.67 -4.64 9.26
N CYS A 88 -6.73 -4.91 10.01
CA CYS A 88 -7.02 -6.24 10.56
C CYS A 88 -8.22 -6.83 9.82
N VAL A 89 -8.02 -7.97 9.17
CA VAL A 89 -9.10 -8.78 8.56
C VAL A 89 -9.40 -9.93 9.52
N PRO A 90 -10.47 -9.85 10.32
CA PRO A 90 -10.70 -10.80 11.42
C PRO A 90 -11.25 -12.15 10.96
N ALA A 91 -11.85 -12.22 9.78
CA ALA A 91 -12.49 -13.41 9.24
C ALA A 91 -12.20 -13.56 7.75
N ARG A 92 -12.35 -14.79 7.23
CA ARG A 92 -12.25 -15.05 5.79
C ARG A 92 -13.26 -14.22 5.01
N MET A 93 -12.76 -13.53 3.98
CA MET A 93 -13.57 -12.78 3.03
C MET A 93 -13.64 -13.53 1.70
N CYS A 94 -14.77 -13.43 1.01
CA CYS A 94 -14.93 -14.05 -0.31
C CYS A 94 -15.73 -13.15 -1.25
N ALA A 95 -15.40 -13.23 -2.55
CA ALA A 95 -16.10 -12.53 -3.62
C ALA A 95 -16.31 -13.48 -4.81
N LYS A 96 -17.52 -13.44 -5.40
CA LYS A 96 -17.84 -14.21 -6.61
C LYS A 96 -17.13 -13.61 -7.82
N LEU A 97 -16.13 -14.30 -8.36
CA LEU A 97 -15.28 -13.82 -9.43
C LEU A 97 -16.04 -13.57 -10.74
N ASN A 98 -16.82 -14.57 -11.20
CA ASN A 98 -17.58 -14.43 -12.44
C ASN A 98 -18.68 -13.37 -12.35
N ALA A 99 -19.27 -13.16 -11.17
CA ALA A 99 -20.25 -12.09 -10.97
C ALA A 99 -19.58 -10.69 -11.04
N TRP A 100 -18.33 -10.57 -10.58
CA TRP A 100 -17.57 -9.33 -10.72
C TRP A 100 -17.17 -9.08 -12.19
N LEU A 101 -16.65 -10.09 -12.89
CA LEU A 101 -16.28 -10.01 -14.29
C LEU A 101 -17.50 -9.65 -15.16
N GLY A 102 -18.65 -10.31 -14.95
CA GLY A 102 -19.87 -10.04 -15.68
C GLY A 102 -20.41 -8.61 -15.48
N ARG A 103 -20.32 -8.06 -14.26
CA ARG A 103 -20.68 -6.65 -14.00
C ARG A 103 -19.78 -5.64 -14.70
N ASN A 104 -18.53 -6.01 -14.97
CA ASN A 104 -17.54 -5.16 -15.61
C ASN A 104 -17.28 -5.55 -17.07
N ALA A 105 -18.11 -6.42 -17.67
CA ALA A 105 -17.85 -6.99 -19.01
C ALA A 105 -17.67 -5.94 -20.10
N ASP A 106 -18.52 -4.90 -20.13
CA ASP A 106 -18.43 -3.82 -21.13
C ASP A 106 -17.15 -3.00 -20.99
N ALA A 107 -16.74 -2.73 -19.74
CA ALA A 107 -15.52 -2.01 -19.46
C ALA A 107 -14.27 -2.84 -19.80
N LEU A 108 -14.28 -4.14 -19.49
CA LEU A 108 -13.22 -5.08 -19.87
C LEU A 108 -13.13 -5.22 -21.39
N ALA A 109 -14.25 -5.29 -22.10
CA ALA A 109 -14.28 -5.32 -23.55
C ALA A 109 -13.73 -4.01 -24.18
N THR A 110 -13.94 -2.87 -23.52
CA THR A 110 -13.36 -1.59 -23.92
C THR A 110 -11.83 -1.59 -23.79
N LEU A 111 -11.29 -2.25 -22.75
CA LEU A 111 -9.85 -2.32 -22.49
C LEU A 111 -9.13 -3.37 -23.35
N PHE A 112 -9.72 -4.55 -23.50
CA PHE A 112 -9.07 -5.73 -24.05
C PHE A 112 -9.65 -6.19 -25.39
N GLY A 113 -10.77 -5.61 -25.84
CA GLY A 113 -11.47 -6.00 -27.07
C GLY A 113 -12.55 -7.05 -26.82
N ALA A 114 -13.03 -7.68 -27.90
CA ALA A 114 -14.06 -8.71 -27.81
C ALA A 114 -13.52 -10.01 -27.16
N PRO A 115 -14.28 -10.66 -26.25
CA PRO A 115 -13.85 -11.93 -25.68
C PRO A 115 -13.75 -13.04 -26.75
N PRO A 116 -12.91 -14.09 -26.54
CA PRO A 116 -12.14 -14.34 -25.32
C PRO A 116 -10.81 -13.57 -25.25
N PHE A 117 -10.43 -13.15 -24.03
CA PHE A 117 -9.14 -12.48 -23.79
C PHE A 117 -8.57 -12.83 -22.40
N PRO A 118 -7.21 -12.76 -22.26
CA PRO A 118 -6.59 -12.88 -20.95
C PRO A 118 -6.86 -11.65 -20.10
N VAL A 119 -7.06 -11.84 -18.79
CA VAL A 119 -7.22 -10.78 -17.81
C VAL A 119 -6.31 -11.05 -16.62
N SER A 120 -5.58 -10.02 -16.22
CA SER A 120 -4.85 -10.01 -14.95
C SER A 120 -5.55 -9.05 -13.98
N LEU A 121 -5.83 -9.53 -12.76
CA LEU A 121 -6.48 -8.76 -11.70
C LEU A 121 -5.58 -8.68 -10.47
N CYS A 122 -5.43 -7.48 -9.90
CA CYS A 122 -4.84 -7.29 -8.58
C CYS A 122 -5.91 -7.46 -7.51
N VAL A 123 -5.61 -8.20 -6.46
CA VAL A 123 -6.38 -8.25 -5.22
C VAL A 123 -5.79 -7.24 -4.26
N LEU A 124 -6.52 -6.15 -4.00
CA LEU A 124 -6.08 -5.02 -3.18
C LEU A 124 -6.87 -4.94 -1.89
N LEU A 125 -6.18 -4.77 -0.77
CA LEU A 125 -6.76 -4.53 0.55
C LEU A 125 -6.62 -3.06 0.90
N TYR A 126 -7.75 -2.35 1.06
CA TYR A 126 -7.83 -0.93 1.38
C TYR A 126 -8.17 -0.70 2.84
N TYR A 127 -7.48 0.26 3.47
CA TYR A 127 -7.93 0.86 4.72
C TYR A 127 -9.14 1.76 4.48
N ARG A 128 -10.13 1.65 5.34
CA ARG A 128 -11.34 2.49 5.35
C ARG A 128 -11.64 2.96 6.76
N GLU A 129 -12.33 4.07 6.85
CA GLU A 129 -12.91 4.59 8.07
C GLU A 129 -14.42 4.67 7.88
N ASN A 130 -15.18 4.15 8.84
CA ASN A 130 -16.63 4.19 8.82
C ASN A 130 -17.12 5.00 10.01
N GLU A 131 -17.94 5.99 9.75
CA GLU A 131 -18.67 6.71 10.79
C GLU A 131 -19.73 5.81 11.40
N THR A 132 -19.75 5.70 12.75
CA THR A 132 -20.62 4.79 13.49
C THR A 132 -21.22 5.46 14.73
N ASP A 133 -22.11 4.72 15.39
CA ASP A 133 -22.71 5.09 16.68
C ASP A 133 -23.40 6.46 16.63
N THR A 134 -24.44 6.56 15.83
CA THR A 134 -25.26 7.78 15.71
C THR A 134 -25.90 8.13 17.06
N VAL A 135 -25.70 9.37 17.50
CA VAL A 135 -26.26 9.92 18.73
C VAL A 135 -27.07 11.19 18.44
N PRO A 136 -28.11 11.45 19.23
CA PRO A 136 -28.80 12.72 19.13
C PRO A 136 -27.85 13.87 19.50
N ILE A 137 -27.77 14.86 18.62
CA ILE A 137 -27.08 16.12 18.93
C ILE A 137 -28.13 17.14 19.33
N PRO A 138 -28.00 17.83 20.48
CA PRO A 138 -28.87 18.95 20.82
C PRO A 138 -28.82 19.97 19.71
N GLY A 139 -29.93 20.08 18.96
CA GLY A 139 -30.00 20.92 17.78
C GLY A 139 -30.08 22.41 18.12
N GLU A 140 -29.62 23.25 17.21
CA GLU A 140 -30.03 24.63 17.14
C GLU A 140 -31.53 24.72 16.84
N PRO A 141 -32.26 25.74 17.32
CA PRO A 141 -33.73 25.83 17.24
C PRO A 141 -34.34 25.81 15.83
N CYS A 142 -33.52 25.80 14.75
CA CYS A 142 -33.96 25.86 13.36
C CYS A 142 -33.49 24.66 12.51
N ARG A 143 -33.04 23.56 13.12
CA ARG A 143 -32.69 22.33 12.38
C ARG A 143 -33.92 21.50 12.06
N SER A 144 -33.87 20.83 10.91
CA SER A 144 -34.87 19.82 10.51
C SER A 144 -34.72 18.56 11.37
N ASP A 145 -35.79 17.78 11.54
CA ASP A 145 -35.77 16.53 12.31
C ASP A 145 -34.77 15.49 11.80
N ASP A 146 -34.36 15.54 10.54
CA ASP A 146 -33.38 14.66 9.91
C ASP A 146 -31.92 15.00 10.28
N GLU A 147 -31.65 16.17 10.85
CA GLU A 147 -30.32 16.63 11.28
C GLU A 147 -30.04 16.42 12.77
N VAL A 148 -30.94 15.74 13.50
CA VAL A 148 -30.85 15.55 14.95
C VAL A 148 -29.84 14.46 15.33
N LEU A 149 -29.47 13.58 14.40
CA LEU A 149 -28.57 12.48 14.62
C LEU A 149 -27.23 12.72 13.90
N ALA A 150 -26.11 12.50 14.59
CA ALA A 150 -24.78 12.49 13.96
C ALA A 150 -23.93 11.32 14.45
N PRO A 151 -23.02 10.82 13.63
CA PRO A 151 -22.05 9.80 14.03
C PRO A 151 -21.18 10.34 15.17
N SER A 152 -21.01 9.54 16.21
CA SER A 152 -20.19 9.91 17.37
C SER A 152 -18.83 9.22 17.41
N ARG A 153 -18.60 8.23 16.54
CA ARG A 153 -17.36 7.46 16.43
C ARG A 153 -16.97 7.20 15.00
N ILE A 154 -15.66 7.00 14.81
CA ILE A 154 -15.07 6.50 13.58
C ILE A 154 -14.49 5.13 13.93
N ALA A 155 -14.89 4.12 13.17
CA ALA A 155 -14.37 2.76 13.28
C ALA A 155 -13.41 2.47 12.13
N ASP A 156 -12.24 1.92 12.45
CA ASP A 156 -11.33 1.37 11.46
C ASP A 156 -12.00 0.19 10.75
N SER A 157 -11.89 0.18 9.44
CA SER A 157 -12.51 -0.80 8.58
C SER A 157 -11.59 -1.13 7.40
N PHE A 158 -12.04 -2.03 6.54
CA PHE A 158 -11.30 -2.40 5.34
C PHE A 158 -12.25 -2.71 4.19
N GLU A 159 -11.69 -2.67 2.99
CA GLU A 159 -12.36 -3.07 1.77
C GLU A 159 -11.41 -3.89 0.90
N ILE A 160 -11.87 -5.00 0.34
CA ILE A 160 -11.10 -5.79 -0.63
C ILE A 160 -11.66 -5.51 -2.02
N LYS A 161 -10.80 -5.07 -2.93
CA LYS A 161 -11.15 -4.76 -4.31
C LYS A 161 -10.35 -5.62 -5.28
N LEU A 162 -11.00 -5.95 -6.40
CA LEU A 162 -10.33 -6.44 -7.59
C LEU A 162 -10.06 -5.23 -8.51
N ALA A 163 -8.83 -5.09 -8.97
CA ALA A 163 -8.41 -4.03 -9.88
C ALA A 163 -7.80 -4.67 -11.14
N VAL A 164 -8.07 -4.09 -12.30
CA VAL A 164 -7.50 -4.58 -13.56
C VAL A 164 -6.03 -4.22 -13.65
N ASP A 165 -5.16 -5.21 -13.86
CA ASP A 165 -3.74 -5.05 -14.10
C ASP A 165 -3.44 -4.97 -15.60
N GLY A 166 -2.35 -4.27 -15.97
CA GLY A 166 -1.95 -4.13 -17.38
C GLY A 166 -2.86 -3.23 -18.23
N ALA A 167 -3.74 -2.45 -17.60
CA ALA A 167 -4.48 -1.43 -18.33
C ALA A 167 -3.53 -0.33 -18.87
N PRO A 168 -3.86 0.28 -20.03
CA PRO A 168 -3.03 1.34 -20.59
C PRO A 168 -2.89 2.51 -19.60
N THR A 169 -1.72 3.14 -19.60
CA THR A 169 -1.39 4.29 -18.73
C THR A 169 -2.36 5.47 -18.89
N SER A 170 -3.06 5.53 -20.02
CA SER A 170 -4.15 6.47 -20.27
C SER A 170 -5.39 5.67 -20.62
N PRO A 171 -6.23 5.35 -19.62
CA PRO A 171 -7.45 4.59 -19.87
C PRO A 171 -8.39 5.36 -20.83
N PRO A 172 -9.12 4.65 -21.70
CA PRO A 172 -10.08 5.30 -22.58
C PRO A 172 -11.13 6.06 -21.79
N MET A 173 -11.55 7.22 -22.33
CA MET A 173 -12.66 7.98 -21.74
C MET A 173 -13.94 7.12 -21.74
N GLY A 174 -14.66 7.14 -20.61
CA GLY A 174 -15.93 6.42 -20.46
C GLY A 174 -15.86 5.10 -19.70
N LEU A 175 -14.70 4.78 -19.11
CA LEU A 175 -14.67 3.67 -18.14
C LEU A 175 -15.54 4.03 -16.92
N PRO A 176 -16.30 3.07 -16.38
CA PRO A 176 -17.05 3.30 -15.15
C PRO A 176 -16.10 3.66 -13.99
N ASP A 177 -16.47 4.65 -13.18
CA ASP A 177 -15.71 5.02 -11.97
C ASP A 177 -15.54 3.84 -10.99
N ALA A 178 -16.40 2.83 -11.11
CA ALA A 178 -16.33 1.61 -10.31
C ALA A 178 -15.21 0.63 -10.74
N LEU A 179 -14.66 0.77 -11.96
CA LEU A 179 -13.57 -0.08 -12.40
C LEU A 179 -12.24 0.45 -11.88
N VAL A 180 -11.71 -0.20 -10.86
CA VAL A 180 -10.40 0.14 -10.31
C VAL A 180 -9.32 -0.42 -11.21
N LEU A 181 -8.36 0.43 -11.60
CA LEU A 181 -7.16 0.02 -12.31
C LEU A 181 -6.02 -0.18 -11.30
N CYS A 182 -5.25 -1.25 -11.47
CA CYS A 182 -4.06 -1.47 -10.65
C CYS A 182 -3.05 -0.37 -10.98
N GLN A 183 -2.70 0.42 -9.98
CA GLN A 183 -1.70 1.47 -10.15
C GLN A 183 -0.30 0.86 -10.16
N PRO A 184 0.61 1.34 -11.02
CA PRO A 184 2.00 0.94 -10.94
C PRO A 184 2.55 1.27 -9.56
N PRO A 185 3.46 0.44 -9.02
CA PRO A 185 4.07 0.70 -7.72
C PRO A 185 4.78 2.05 -7.72
N SER A 186 4.69 2.78 -6.60
CA SER A 186 5.39 4.05 -6.44
C SER A 186 6.90 3.90 -6.64
N LEU A 187 7.59 5.00 -6.97
CA LEU A 187 9.04 4.98 -7.12
C LEU A 187 9.73 4.44 -5.85
N THR A 188 9.27 4.86 -4.68
CA THR A 188 9.77 4.37 -3.39
C THR A 188 9.68 2.87 -3.27
N ARG A 189 8.52 2.28 -3.57
CA ARG A 189 8.32 0.83 -3.53
C ARG A 189 9.21 0.10 -4.52
N ARG A 190 9.31 0.59 -5.74
CA ARG A 190 10.18 0.02 -6.78
C ARG A 190 11.65 0.06 -6.37
N ALA A 191 12.09 1.15 -5.74
CA ALA A 191 13.43 1.30 -5.21
C ALA A 191 13.71 0.34 -4.05
N GLU A 192 12.76 0.13 -3.13
CA GLU A 192 12.87 -0.83 -2.03
C GLU A 192 12.96 -2.28 -2.53
N GLU A 193 12.13 -2.64 -3.49
CA GLU A 193 12.18 -3.95 -4.15
C GLU A 193 13.53 -4.14 -4.88
N ALA A 194 13.97 -3.12 -5.62
CA ALA A 194 15.26 -3.13 -6.32
C ALA A 194 16.45 -3.19 -5.35
N PHE A 195 16.34 -2.57 -4.16
CA PHE A 195 17.36 -2.68 -3.12
C PHE A 195 17.53 -4.13 -2.64
N GLY A 196 16.42 -4.83 -2.44
CA GLY A 196 16.46 -6.27 -2.12
C GLY A 196 17.13 -7.09 -3.22
N VAL A 197 16.75 -6.87 -4.50
CA VAL A 197 17.36 -7.53 -5.66
C VAL A 197 18.83 -7.19 -5.78
N PHE A 198 19.21 -5.93 -5.56
CA PHE A 198 20.62 -5.49 -5.58
C PHE A 198 21.48 -6.33 -4.64
N TRP A 199 21.05 -6.48 -3.38
CA TRP A 199 21.81 -7.25 -2.39
C TRP A 199 21.87 -8.76 -2.69
N GLN A 200 20.92 -9.32 -3.44
CA GLN A 200 21.03 -10.70 -3.91
C GLN A 200 22.15 -10.91 -4.94
N HIS A 201 22.55 -9.85 -5.65
CA HIS A 201 23.68 -9.88 -6.60
C HIS A 201 25.02 -9.55 -5.94
N VAL A 202 25.06 -9.29 -4.64
CA VAL A 202 26.26 -8.93 -3.90
C VAL A 202 26.83 -10.15 -3.19
N LYS A 203 28.13 -10.39 -3.36
CA LYS A 203 28.90 -11.40 -2.59
C LYS A 203 29.89 -10.67 -1.68
N VAL A 204 29.81 -10.95 -0.39
CA VAL A 204 30.75 -10.41 0.60
C VAL A 204 31.96 -11.31 0.69
N GLY A 205 33.15 -10.76 0.42
CA GLY A 205 34.39 -11.55 0.40
C GLY A 205 35.61 -10.68 0.06
N GLY A 206 36.42 -11.10 -0.93
CA GLY A 206 37.52 -10.30 -1.44
C GLY A 206 37.00 -9.17 -2.32
N GLY A 207 37.33 -7.92 -2.00
CA GLY A 207 36.85 -6.75 -2.73
C GLY A 207 37.38 -6.67 -4.17
N GLY A 208 36.48 -6.44 -5.12
CA GLY A 208 36.78 -6.17 -6.52
C GLY A 208 36.19 -4.84 -7.00
N MET A 209 35.29 -4.25 -6.23
CA MET A 209 34.60 -3.00 -6.54
C MET A 209 35.23 -1.83 -5.75
N SER A 210 35.32 -0.66 -6.37
CA SER A 210 35.72 0.55 -5.64
C SER A 210 34.55 1.06 -4.79
N ASP A 211 34.87 1.86 -3.75
CA ASP A 211 33.84 2.48 -2.90
C ASP A 211 32.95 3.43 -3.71
N GLN A 212 33.53 4.15 -4.68
CA GLN A 212 32.81 5.05 -5.57
C GLN A 212 31.85 4.28 -6.49
N ASP A 213 32.31 3.17 -7.08
CA ASP A 213 31.45 2.36 -7.95
C ASP A 213 30.27 1.78 -7.15
N LEU A 214 30.47 1.30 -5.93
CA LEU A 214 29.41 0.82 -5.07
C LEU A 214 28.40 1.94 -4.74
N HIS A 215 28.91 3.09 -4.34
CA HIS A 215 28.10 4.27 -4.06
C HIS A 215 27.22 4.63 -5.27
N ASP A 216 27.80 4.73 -6.47
CA ASP A 216 27.10 5.06 -7.70
C ASP A 216 26.04 3.99 -8.06
N GLN A 217 26.34 2.71 -7.83
CA GLN A 217 25.36 1.62 -8.04
C GLN A 217 24.18 1.75 -7.08
N VAL A 218 24.40 2.07 -5.81
CA VAL A 218 23.31 2.24 -4.84
C VAL A 218 22.46 3.48 -5.16
N LEU A 219 23.07 4.58 -5.59
CA LEU A 219 22.35 5.79 -5.99
C LEU A 219 21.39 5.57 -7.17
N ARG A 220 21.68 4.63 -8.07
CA ARG A 220 20.78 4.28 -9.19
C ARG A 220 19.43 3.77 -8.74
N LEU A 221 19.28 3.35 -7.47
CA LEU A 221 17.99 2.96 -6.89
C LEU A 221 17.00 4.14 -6.77
N ALA A 222 17.49 5.37 -6.72
CA ALA A 222 16.65 6.55 -6.75
C ALA A 222 16.31 7.03 -8.18
N ASP A 223 16.88 6.43 -9.21
CA ASP A 223 16.69 6.83 -10.61
C ASP A 223 15.61 5.99 -11.30
N PRO A 224 14.46 6.60 -11.62
CA PRO A 224 13.36 5.89 -12.32
C PRO A 224 13.83 5.27 -13.64
N THR A 225 14.70 5.95 -14.39
CA THR A 225 15.20 5.49 -15.69
C THR A 225 15.99 4.19 -15.56
N SER A 226 16.81 4.09 -14.52
CA SER A 226 17.56 2.87 -14.21
C SER A 226 16.64 1.72 -13.85
N LEU A 227 15.61 1.97 -13.03
CA LEU A 227 14.61 0.97 -12.65
C LEU A 227 13.76 0.53 -13.84
N ASP A 228 13.37 1.45 -14.72
CA ASP A 228 12.62 1.16 -15.95
C ASP A 228 13.43 0.30 -16.93
N ALA A 229 14.75 0.45 -16.94
CA ALA A 229 15.67 -0.40 -17.70
C ALA A 229 15.91 -1.79 -17.09
N GLY A 230 15.22 -2.11 -15.98
CA GLY A 230 15.30 -3.42 -15.30
C GLY A 230 16.49 -3.59 -14.37
N TRP A 231 17.21 -2.49 -14.04
CA TRP A 231 18.29 -2.53 -13.06
C TRP A 231 17.72 -2.68 -11.63
N PRO A 232 18.30 -3.47 -10.72
CA PRO A 232 19.54 -4.26 -10.80
C PRO A 232 19.37 -5.69 -11.32
N GLY A 233 18.17 -6.12 -11.67
CA GLY A 233 17.89 -7.49 -12.14
C GLY A 233 18.66 -7.90 -13.42
N ASN A 234 19.12 -6.92 -14.21
CA ASN A 234 19.93 -7.16 -15.41
C ASN A 234 21.45 -7.18 -15.14
N LEU A 235 21.88 -7.20 -13.87
CA LEU A 235 23.30 -7.37 -13.50
C LEU A 235 23.78 -8.78 -13.90
N GLY A 236 24.66 -8.85 -14.89
CA GLY A 236 25.11 -10.10 -15.48
C GLY A 236 26.06 -10.94 -14.61
N SER A 237 26.64 -10.39 -13.54
CA SER A 237 27.54 -11.08 -12.62
C SER A 237 27.43 -10.55 -11.20
N ALA A 238 27.69 -11.44 -10.21
CA ALA A 238 27.70 -11.03 -8.82
C ALA A 238 28.84 -10.03 -8.55
N MET A 239 28.50 -8.93 -7.88
CA MET A 239 29.46 -7.93 -7.41
C MET A 239 30.15 -8.43 -6.14
N GLN A 240 31.48 -8.34 -6.09
CA GLN A 240 32.24 -8.69 -4.88
C GLN A 240 32.59 -7.43 -4.10
N ILE A 241 32.20 -7.41 -2.83
CA ILE A 241 32.44 -6.29 -1.91
C ILE A 241 33.06 -6.77 -0.60
N THR A 242 33.75 -5.88 0.09
CA THR A 242 34.26 -6.13 1.44
C THR A 242 33.18 -5.94 2.50
N PRO A 243 33.34 -6.48 3.73
CA PRO A 243 32.42 -6.20 4.84
C PRO A 243 32.26 -4.70 5.15
N ALA A 244 33.34 -3.90 5.01
CA ALA A 244 33.26 -2.45 5.19
C ALA A 244 32.39 -1.76 4.14
N GLN A 245 32.38 -2.27 2.91
CA GLN A 245 31.53 -1.77 1.84
C GLN A 245 30.06 -2.10 2.01
N VAL A 246 29.69 -3.13 2.78
CA VAL A 246 28.30 -3.37 3.17
C VAL A 246 27.77 -2.19 3.98
N GLU A 247 28.54 -1.73 4.95
CA GLU A 247 28.16 -0.53 5.74
C GLU A 247 28.05 0.70 4.85
N LEU A 248 28.98 0.91 3.92
CA LEU A 248 28.93 2.02 2.96
C LEU A 248 27.64 1.98 2.14
N GLY A 249 27.28 0.85 1.56
CA GLY A 249 26.05 0.71 0.76
C GLY A 249 24.78 0.95 1.57
N LEU A 250 24.72 0.46 2.82
CA LEU A 250 23.58 0.72 3.72
C LEU A 250 23.50 2.20 4.12
N ARG A 251 24.63 2.85 4.34
CA ARG A 251 24.70 4.29 4.64
C ARG A 251 24.26 5.14 3.45
N THR A 252 24.75 4.82 2.24
CA THR A 252 24.31 5.48 1.00
C THR A 252 22.81 5.35 0.81
N TRP A 253 22.25 4.14 0.99
CA TRP A 253 20.80 3.94 0.96
C TRP A 253 20.08 4.85 1.95
N ALA A 254 20.46 4.82 3.23
CA ALA A 254 19.77 5.53 4.29
C ALA A 254 19.92 7.06 4.22
N LEU A 255 21.13 7.55 3.82
CA LEU A 255 21.45 8.97 3.90
C LEU A 255 21.29 9.73 2.58
N GLU A 256 21.23 9.02 1.45
CA GLU A 256 21.19 9.64 0.13
C GLU A 256 19.97 9.16 -0.69
N VAL A 257 19.75 7.85 -0.83
CA VAL A 257 18.65 7.32 -1.63
C VAL A 257 17.29 7.58 -0.98
N LEU A 258 17.11 7.20 0.28
CA LEU A 258 15.83 7.41 0.98
C LEU A 258 15.41 8.89 1.03
N PRO A 259 16.28 9.88 1.32
CA PRO A 259 15.92 11.28 1.24
C PRO A 259 15.45 11.73 -0.14
N LEU A 260 16.10 11.25 -1.22
CA LEU A 260 15.68 11.54 -2.60
C LEU A 260 14.28 10.99 -2.90
N LEU A 261 14.02 9.76 -2.48
CA LEU A 261 12.71 9.13 -2.64
C LEU A 261 11.63 9.84 -1.81
N GLN A 262 11.95 10.28 -0.60
CA GLN A 262 11.04 11.01 0.27
C GLN A 262 10.76 12.44 -0.22
N ALA A 263 11.73 13.08 -0.87
CA ALA A 263 11.54 14.40 -1.46
C ALA A 263 10.49 14.38 -2.60
N THR A 264 10.33 13.25 -3.26
CA THR A 264 9.32 13.05 -4.32
C THR A 264 7.94 12.67 -3.77
N THR A 265 7.85 12.23 -2.51
CA THR A 265 6.60 11.94 -1.82
C THR A 265 6.38 12.98 -0.72
N PRO A 266 5.30 13.77 -0.76
CA PRO A 266 5.04 14.74 0.30
C PRO A 266 4.98 14.06 1.65
N ASP A 267 5.61 14.68 2.65
CA ASP A 267 5.80 14.19 4.04
C ASP A 267 4.49 13.88 4.80
N CYS A 268 3.38 14.23 4.22
CA CYS A 268 2.05 13.96 4.75
C CYS A 268 1.14 13.42 3.64
N PRO A 269 0.94 12.10 3.52
CA PRO A 269 -0.10 11.53 2.69
C PRO A 269 -1.48 11.72 3.36
N CYS A 270 -1.73 12.91 3.90
CA CYS A 270 -3.05 13.32 4.40
C CYS A 270 -3.99 13.71 3.25
N GLY A 271 -3.58 13.46 2.00
CA GLY A 271 -4.41 13.61 0.82
C GLY A 271 -5.21 12.35 0.52
N PRO A 272 -6.18 12.44 -0.39
CA PRO A 272 -7.03 11.32 -0.81
C PRO A 272 -6.30 10.31 -1.71
N ASP A 273 -4.99 10.11 -1.52
CA ASP A 273 -4.23 9.14 -2.31
C ASP A 273 -4.63 7.71 -1.90
N GLU A 274 -5.51 7.14 -2.68
CA GLU A 274 -5.98 5.76 -2.53
C GLU A 274 -4.82 4.74 -2.55
N SER A 275 -3.72 5.05 -3.26
CA SER A 275 -2.56 4.15 -3.33
C SER A 275 -1.84 4.05 -1.98
N ALA A 276 -1.80 5.12 -1.20
CA ALA A 276 -1.22 5.13 0.14
C ALA A 276 -2.08 4.35 1.17
N ARG A 277 -3.33 4.04 0.83
CA ARG A 277 -4.28 3.32 1.69
C ARG A 277 -4.46 1.85 1.31
N SER A 278 -3.75 1.34 0.31
CA SER A 278 -3.92 -0.03 -0.17
C SER A 278 -2.67 -0.87 -0.09
N VAL A 279 -2.86 -2.18 0.04
CA VAL A 279 -1.81 -3.22 -0.01
C VAL A 279 -2.19 -4.26 -1.04
N LEU A 280 -1.25 -4.61 -1.93
CA LEU A 280 -1.40 -5.72 -2.86
C LEU A 280 -1.32 -7.04 -2.10
N LEU A 281 -2.32 -7.89 -2.25
CA LEU A 281 -2.35 -9.23 -1.67
C LEU A 281 -1.94 -10.32 -2.66
N GLY A 282 -2.14 -10.11 -3.95
CA GLY A 282 -1.80 -11.05 -5.00
C GLY A 282 -2.40 -10.65 -6.33
N ARG A 283 -2.05 -11.40 -7.36
CA ARG A 283 -2.58 -11.26 -8.72
C ARG A 283 -3.32 -12.52 -9.12
N LEU A 284 -4.36 -12.36 -9.91
CA LEU A 284 -5.13 -13.43 -10.50
C LEU A 284 -4.97 -13.34 -12.01
N ASP A 285 -4.41 -14.36 -12.65
CA ASP A 285 -4.37 -14.48 -14.10
C ASP A 285 -5.41 -15.47 -14.55
N LEU A 286 -6.20 -15.12 -15.56
CA LEU A 286 -7.32 -15.92 -16.03
C LEU A 286 -7.63 -15.65 -17.51
N GLN A 287 -8.43 -16.54 -18.12
CA GLN A 287 -9.06 -16.33 -19.41
C GLN A 287 -10.53 -16.00 -19.19
N TRP A 288 -11.01 -14.94 -19.84
CA TRP A 288 -12.42 -14.55 -19.82
C TRP A 288 -13.06 -14.75 -21.19
N ASP A 289 -14.11 -15.57 -21.27
CA ASP A 289 -14.82 -15.87 -22.52
C ASP A 289 -16.05 -14.97 -22.77
N GLY A 290 -16.30 -14.00 -21.90
CA GLY A 290 -17.49 -13.14 -21.90
C GLY A 290 -18.56 -13.58 -20.90
N THR A 291 -18.45 -14.78 -20.34
CA THR A 291 -19.42 -15.34 -19.38
C THR A 291 -18.76 -16.04 -18.19
N VAL A 292 -17.65 -16.73 -18.42
CA VAL A 292 -16.98 -17.58 -17.44
C VAL A 292 -15.46 -17.36 -17.47
N ALA A 293 -14.88 -17.27 -16.29
CA ALA A 293 -13.44 -17.32 -16.09
C ALA A 293 -12.93 -18.75 -16.09
N SER A 294 -11.81 -18.99 -16.75
CA SER A 294 -11.13 -20.29 -16.78
C SER A 294 -9.62 -20.13 -16.61
N GLY A 295 -8.93 -21.21 -16.22
CA GLY A 295 -7.49 -21.21 -16.05
C GLY A 295 -7.00 -20.25 -14.96
N VAL A 296 -7.79 -20.00 -13.92
CA VAL A 296 -7.46 -19.03 -12.86
C VAL A 296 -6.25 -19.50 -12.08
N THR A 297 -5.21 -18.69 -12.06
CA THR A 297 -4.01 -18.88 -11.23
C THR A 297 -3.85 -17.71 -10.26
N VAL A 298 -3.25 -17.98 -9.11
CA VAL A 298 -2.97 -16.97 -8.08
C VAL A 298 -1.46 -16.80 -7.97
N ASP A 299 -0.99 -15.59 -8.15
CA ASP A 299 0.40 -15.20 -7.94
C ASP A 299 0.51 -14.22 -6.77
N GLU A 300 1.19 -14.64 -5.71
CA GLU A 300 1.48 -13.84 -4.52
C GLU A 300 2.95 -13.34 -4.50
N SER A 301 3.76 -13.62 -5.53
CA SER A 301 5.18 -13.26 -5.56
C SER A 301 5.43 -11.75 -5.44
N GLY A 302 4.53 -10.92 -5.99
CA GLY A 302 4.57 -9.47 -5.88
C GLY A 302 3.97 -8.88 -4.60
N ARG A 303 3.57 -9.72 -3.63
CA ARG A 303 3.01 -9.24 -2.36
C ARG A 303 4.10 -8.68 -1.46
N PRO A 304 3.98 -7.43 -0.98
CA PRO A 304 4.91 -6.92 0.03
C PRO A 304 4.67 -7.64 1.37
N ILE A 305 5.75 -8.11 1.98
CA ILE A 305 5.73 -8.81 3.28
C ILE A 305 6.55 -8.01 4.28
N LEU A 306 6.00 -7.81 5.47
CA LEU A 306 6.70 -7.23 6.60
C LEU A 306 7.19 -8.32 7.55
N LEU A 307 8.48 -8.33 7.79
CA LEU A 307 9.07 -9.15 8.86
C LEU A 307 9.17 -8.30 10.13
N SER A 308 8.77 -8.87 11.27
CA SER A 308 9.02 -8.21 12.53
C SER A 308 10.53 -8.04 12.74
N THR A 309 10.94 -6.95 13.40
CA THR A 309 12.37 -6.69 13.71
C THR A 309 13.01 -7.87 14.43
N ARG A 310 12.28 -8.56 15.31
CA ARG A 310 12.75 -9.75 16.01
C ARG A 310 12.99 -10.91 15.04
N ALA A 311 12.05 -11.19 14.13
CA ALA A 311 12.21 -12.26 13.15
C ALA A 311 13.40 -11.97 12.23
N ALA A 312 13.60 -10.71 11.82
CA ALA A 312 14.77 -10.29 11.03
C ALA A 312 16.08 -10.47 11.82
N GLN A 313 16.10 -10.10 13.11
CA GLN A 313 17.25 -10.29 13.97
C GLN A 313 17.59 -11.77 14.19
N GLU A 314 16.61 -12.61 14.47
CA GLU A 314 16.80 -14.06 14.62
C GLU A 314 17.29 -14.70 13.32
N TRP A 315 16.76 -14.26 12.17
CA TRP A 315 17.22 -14.74 10.87
C TRP A 315 18.67 -14.33 10.58
N LEU A 316 19.06 -13.10 10.90
CA LEU A 316 20.43 -12.63 10.74
C LEU A 316 21.43 -13.27 11.72
N SER A 317 21.01 -13.53 12.97
CA SER A 317 21.87 -14.07 14.01
C SER A 317 21.92 -15.62 14.03
N GLY A 318 20.87 -16.28 13.55
CA GLY A 318 20.72 -17.76 13.55
C GLY A 318 21.36 -18.46 12.35
N GLY A 319 22.18 -17.76 11.56
CA GLY A 319 22.74 -18.31 10.35
C GLY A 319 21.68 -18.43 9.25
N GLY A 320 21.18 -17.29 8.80
CA GLY A 320 20.47 -17.18 7.53
C GLY A 320 21.27 -17.88 6.41
N PRO A 321 20.68 -18.11 5.23
CA PRO A 321 21.27 -18.98 4.23
C PRO A 321 22.75 -18.63 4.08
N THR A 322 23.62 -19.64 4.30
CA THR A 322 25.05 -19.50 4.14
C THR A 322 25.30 -19.04 2.72
N TRP A 323 25.61 -17.76 2.58
CA TRP A 323 26.03 -17.18 1.30
C TRP A 323 27.36 -17.84 0.91
N THR A 324 27.28 -18.95 0.16
CA THR A 324 28.45 -19.63 -0.43
C THR A 324 28.64 -19.16 -1.87
#